data_5686174d5776cc452471c1dfd93ad6b6
#
_entry.id   5686174d5776cc452471c1dfd93ad6b6
#
_cell.length_a   1.000
_cell.length_b   1.000
_cell.length_c   1.000
_cell.angle_alpha   90.00
_cell.angle_beta   90.00
_cell.angle_gamma   90.00
#
_symmetry.space_group_name_H-M   'P 1'
#
loop_
_entity.id
_entity.type
_entity.pdbx_description
1 polymer ?
#
loop_
_entity_poly.entity_id
_entity_poly.type
_entity_poly.pdbx_seq_one_letter_code
_entity_poly.pdbx_strand_id
1 'polypeptide(L)'
;LQAVLPDGRLIRTGGRARKSSAGYDLTRLMIGSEGTLGVITEITLKLQGIPEMIAGGICSFPSIKAACQAVIQTIQYGIPVARIELLDELQIKASNAYSGLSLPITPLLLLEFHGSEKSVAEQAEQFTMIAEEHTDEEFVWTTDTAERKKLWKARHDAYYATMALIPGAVGVSTDVCVPISQLA
;
A
#
# COMPACT_ATOMS: atom_id res chain seq x y z
N LEU A 1 3.62 5.31 -23.14
CA LEU A 1 2.27 4.84 -23.48
C LEU A 1 2.01 4.97 -24.96
N GLN A 2 1.13 4.13 -25.49
CA GLN A 2 0.45 4.33 -26.76
C GLN A 2 -1.05 4.52 -26.47
N ALA A 3 -1.67 5.49 -27.09
CA ALA A 3 -3.09 5.77 -26.91
C ALA A 3 -3.77 6.21 -28.21
N VAL A 4 -5.06 5.92 -28.32
CA VAL A 4 -5.94 6.41 -29.38
C VAL A 4 -6.74 7.59 -28.82
N LEU A 5 -6.64 8.74 -29.48
CA LEU A 5 -7.38 9.96 -29.12
C LEU A 5 -8.84 9.89 -29.61
N PRO A 6 -9.73 10.78 -29.13
CA PRO A 6 -11.13 10.80 -29.57
C PRO A 6 -11.33 11.01 -31.08
N ASP A 7 -10.37 11.65 -31.75
CA ASP A 7 -10.38 11.84 -33.22
C ASP A 7 -9.81 10.67 -34.00
N GLY A 8 -9.47 9.54 -33.34
CA GLY A 8 -8.92 8.34 -33.95
C GLY A 8 -7.40 8.35 -34.15
N ARG A 9 -6.70 9.43 -33.85
CA ARG A 9 -5.24 9.47 -33.99
C ARG A 9 -4.57 8.58 -32.94
N LEU A 10 -3.59 7.80 -33.42
CA LEU A 10 -2.71 7.02 -32.57
C LEU A 10 -1.51 7.90 -32.15
N ILE A 11 -1.31 8.07 -30.87
CA ILE A 11 -0.16 8.80 -30.32
C ILE A 11 0.72 7.89 -29.47
N ARG A 12 1.99 8.26 -29.36
CA ARG A 12 2.93 7.69 -28.39
C ARG A 12 3.45 8.80 -27.48
N THR A 13 3.41 8.56 -26.17
CA THR A 13 3.86 9.51 -25.16
C THR A 13 5.00 8.92 -24.36
N GLY A 14 5.90 9.79 -23.89
CA GLY A 14 7.08 9.39 -23.13
C GLY A 14 8.14 8.70 -23.97
N GLY A 15 9.21 8.31 -23.32
CA GLY A 15 10.36 7.64 -23.93
C GLY A 15 11.09 6.77 -22.90
N ARG A 16 12.11 6.03 -23.38
CA ARG A 16 12.95 5.18 -22.51
C ARG A 16 14.07 5.96 -21.81
N ALA A 17 14.26 7.24 -22.17
CA ALA A 17 15.24 8.09 -21.52
C ALA A 17 14.86 8.33 -20.06
N ARG A 18 15.84 8.29 -19.17
CA ARG A 18 15.63 8.50 -17.73
C ARG A 18 15.15 9.93 -17.40
N LYS A 19 15.52 10.90 -18.23
CA LYS A 19 15.24 12.33 -18.05
C LYS A 19 14.95 12.96 -19.40
N SER A 20 13.96 13.84 -19.45
CA SER A 20 13.70 14.73 -20.58
C SER A 20 13.28 16.09 -20.05
N SER A 21 13.73 17.15 -20.68
CA SER A 21 13.29 18.54 -20.44
C SER A 21 12.44 19.09 -21.58
N ALA A 22 12.09 18.26 -22.56
CA ALA A 22 11.35 18.67 -23.75
C ALA A 22 9.84 18.48 -23.57
N GLY A 23 9.11 19.59 -23.48
CA GLY A 23 7.65 19.61 -23.45
C GLY A 23 7.00 19.09 -22.17
N TYR A 24 5.69 18.93 -22.23
CA TYR A 24 4.88 18.40 -21.13
C TYR A 24 4.97 16.88 -21.03
N ASP A 25 4.80 16.35 -19.82
CA ASP A 25 4.69 14.90 -19.58
C ASP A 25 3.28 14.40 -19.91
N LEU A 26 3.05 14.13 -21.19
CA LEU A 26 1.76 13.61 -21.68
C LEU A 26 1.46 12.20 -21.15
N THR A 27 2.47 11.44 -20.74
CA THR A 27 2.27 10.12 -20.13
C THR A 27 1.54 10.25 -18.81
N ARG A 28 2.00 11.17 -17.94
CA ARG A 28 1.31 11.44 -16.67
C ARG A 28 -0.05 12.10 -16.85
N LEU A 29 -0.23 12.89 -17.90
CA LEU A 29 -1.54 13.46 -18.25
C LEU A 29 -2.57 12.35 -18.58
N MET A 30 -2.14 11.32 -19.34
CA MET A 30 -3.02 10.20 -19.71
C MET A 30 -3.31 9.24 -18.55
N ILE A 31 -2.35 9.08 -17.61
CA ILE A 31 -2.53 8.24 -16.44
C ILE A 31 -3.58 8.87 -15.51
N GLY A 32 -4.57 8.07 -15.08
CA GLY A 32 -5.68 8.56 -14.25
C GLY A 32 -6.77 9.31 -15.01
N SER A 33 -6.71 9.39 -16.35
CA SER A 33 -7.74 10.05 -17.15
C SER A 33 -9.05 9.25 -17.28
N GLU A 34 -9.06 7.99 -16.85
CA GLU A 34 -10.23 7.10 -16.87
C GLU A 34 -10.93 7.06 -18.23
N GLY A 35 -10.16 7.12 -19.31
CA GLY A 35 -10.67 7.11 -20.68
C GLY A 35 -11.19 8.46 -21.22
N THR A 36 -11.19 9.53 -20.41
CA THR A 36 -11.69 10.86 -20.83
C THR A 36 -10.82 11.54 -21.87
N LEU A 37 -9.53 11.22 -21.94
CA LEU A 37 -8.57 11.79 -22.90
C LEU A 37 -8.26 10.87 -24.06
N GLY A 38 -8.60 9.60 -23.98
CA GLY A 38 -8.35 8.59 -24.98
C GLY A 38 -8.27 7.19 -24.40
N VAL A 39 -8.09 6.20 -25.28
CA VAL A 39 -7.96 4.79 -24.90
C VAL A 39 -6.50 4.38 -24.94
N ILE A 40 -5.95 3.97 -23.81
CA ILE A 40 -4.57 3.44 -23.71
C ILE A 40 -4.55 2.03 -24.30
N THR A 41 -3.71 1.80 -25.31
CA THR A 41 -3.62 0.54 -26.05
C THR A 41 -2.32 -0.22 -25.80
N GLU A 42 -1.25 0.48 -25.37
CA GLU A 42 0.05 -0.14 -25.07
C GLU A 42 0.70 0.58 -23.88
N ILE A 43 1.24 -0.20 -22.94
CA ILE A 43 1.91 0.29 -21.75
C ILE A 43 3.31 -0.32 -21.65
N THR A 44 4.33 0.55 -21.56
CA THR A 44 5.69 0.12 -21.25
C THR A 44 5.99 0.44 -19.79
N LEU A 45 6.26 -0.59 -18.99
CA LEU A 45 6.54 -0.46 -17.56
C LEU A 45 8.05 -0.45 -17.29
N LYS A 46 8.46 0.33 -16.31
CA LYS A 46 9.79 0.21 -15.72
C LYS A 46 9.76 -0.89 -14.67
N LEU A 47 10.52 -1.95 -14.90
CA LEU A 47 10.67 -3.06 -13.97
C LEU A 47 11.72 -2.75 -12.92
N GLN A 48 11.54 -3.32 -11.74
CA GLN A 48 12.53 -3.39 -10.68
C GLN A 48 12.98 -4.84 -10.50
N GLY A 49 14.20 -5.05 -9.96
CA GLY A 49 14.66 -6.38 -9.60
C GLY A 49 13.79 -7.00 -8.51
N ILE A 50 13.69 -8.31 -8.51
CA ILE A 50 13.04 -9.06 -7.41
C ILE A 50 13.95 -8.89 -6.17
N PRO A 51 13.41 -8.46 -5.02
CA PRO A 51 14.21 -8.31 -3.81
C PRO A 51 14.73 -9.68 -3.34
N GLU A 52 15.93 -9.69 -2.78
CA GLU A 52 16.54 -10.89 -2.20
C GLU A 52 15.73 -11.42 -1.02
N MET A 53 15.26 -10.49 -0.18
CA MET A 53 14.47 -10.76 1.01
C MET A 53 13.21 -9.89 1.03
N ILE A 54 12.12 -10.47 1.49
CA ILE A 54 10.87 -9.78 1.79
C ILE A 54 10.45 -10.16 3.21
N ALA A 55 10.19 -9.18 4.05
CA ALA A 55 9.57 -9.38 5.35
C ALA A 55 8.22 -8.70 5.41
N GLY A 56 7.25 -9.34 6.06
CA GLY A 56 5.95 -8.76 6.37
C GLY A 56 5.69 -8.80 7.85
N GLY A 57 5.02 -7.81 8.39
CA GLY A 57 4.72 -7.75 9.81
C GLY A 57 3.47 -6.97 10.14
N ILE A 58 3.06 -7.07 11.40
CA ILE A 58 1.91 -6.38 11.97
C ILE A 58 2.29 -5.71 13.28
N CYS A 59 1.68 -4.56 13.51
CA CYS A 59 1.78 -3.84 14.78
C CYS A 59 0.42 -3.27 15.16
N SER A 60 -0.03 -3.52 16.39
CA SER A 60 -1.28 -2.99 16.94
C SER A 60 -1.03 -1.65 17.62
N PHE A 61 -2.04 -0.78 17.60
CA PHE A 61 -1.97 0.55 18.19
C PHE A 61 -3.21 0.85 19.03
N PRO A 62 -3.07 1.70 20.09
CA PRO A 62 -4.19 2.07 20.95
C PRO A 62 -5.24 2.96 20.24
N SER A 63 -4.89 3.57 19.11
CA SER A 63 -5.79 4.40 18.32
C SER A 63 -5.31 4.54 16.88
N ILE A 64 -6.23 4.88 15.96
CA ILE A 64 -5.91 5.24 14.58
C ILE A 64 -4.89 6.39 14.53
N LYS A 65 -5.03 7.39 15.42
CA LYS A 65 -4.10 8.51 15.51
C LYS A 65 -2.67 8.05 15.83
N ALA A 66 -2.50 7.15 16.79
CA ALA A 66 -1.18 6.61 17.16
C ALA A 66 -0.57 5.84 15.97
N ALA A 67 -1.34 5.00 15.29
CA ALA A 67 -0.90 4.31 14.09
C ALA A 67 -0.49 5.28 12.97
N CYS A 68 -1.28 6.33 12.71
CA CYS A 68 -0.94 7.36 11.71
C CYS A 68 0.34 8.12 12.09
N GLN A 69 0.58 8.41 13.36
CA GLN A 69 1.81 9.07 13.81
C GLN A 69 3.04 8.18 13.58
N ALA A 70 2.94 6.89 13.85
CA ALA A 70 4.01 5.94 13.51
C ALA A 70 4.28 5.90 12.00
N VAL A 71 3.24 5.93 11.14
CA VAL A 71 3.40 6.02 9.68
C VAL A 71 4.11 7.32 9.28
N ILE A 72 3.68 8.46 9.82
CA ILE A 72 4.29 9.78 9.54
C ILE A 72 5.79 9.76 9.87
N GLN A 73 6.16 9.29 11.06
CA GLN A 73 7.55 9.19 11.47
C GLN A 73 8.34 8.22 10.57
N THR A 74 7.80 7.06 10.25
CA THR A 74 8.42 6.08 9.34
C THR A 74 8.80 6.71 8.01
N ILE A 75 7.89 7.48 7.41
CA ILE A 75 8.15 8.18 6.14
C ILE A 75 9.15 9.32 6.33
N GLN A 76 9.05 10.10 7.42
CA GLN A 76 9.96 11.22 7.72
C GLN A 76 11.38 10.77 7.97
N TYR A 77 11.60 9.64 8.64
CA TYR A 77 12.91 9.02 8.82
C TYR A 77 13.47 8.39 7.54
N GLY A 78 12.66 8.33 6.46
CA GLY A 78 13.09 7.82 5.17
C GLY A 78 13.25 6.30 5.13
N ILE A 79 12.56 5.57 5.99
CA ILE A 79 12.56 4.11 5.96
C ILE A 79 11.87 3.67 4.66
N PRO A 80 12.56 2.91 3.78
CA PRO A 80 12.02 2.57 2.46
C PRO A 80 11.03 1.41 2.53
N VAL A 81 9.91 1.62 3.26
CA VAL A 81 8.86 0.61 3.35
C VAL A 81 8.30 0.30 1.95
N ALA A 82 8.14 -0.97 1.63
CA ALA A 82 7.55 -1.38 0.38
C ALA A 82 6.03 -1.20 0.38
N ARG A 83 5.40 -1.48 1.50
CA ARG A 83 3.97 -1.27 1.75
C ARG A 83 3.73 -0.99 3.22
N ILE A 84 2.75 -0.12 3.49
CA ILE A 84 2.21 0.13 4.82
C ILE A 84 0.71 0.38 4.69
N GLU A 85 -0.09 -0.37 5.43
CA GLU A 85 -1.55 -0.35 5.35
C GLU A 85 -2.14 -0.30 6.76
N LEU A 86 -3.11 0.56 6.97
CA LEU A 86 -3.86 0.67 8.22
C LEU A 86 -5.21 -0.03 8.08
N LEU A 87 -5.54 -0.88 9.03
CA LEU A 87 -6.87 -1.45 9.22
C LEU A 87 -7.45 -0.94 10.54
N ASP A 88 -8.69 -0.46 10.52
CA ASP A 88 -9.44 -0.15 11.74
C ASP A 88 -10.05 -1.41 12.36
N GLU A 89 -10.61 -1.27 13.55
CA GLU A 89 -11.19 -2.38 14.31
C GLU A 89 -12.34 -3.07 13.57
N LEU A 90 -13.13 -2.29 12.82
CA LEU A 90 -14.26 -2.83 12.08
C LEU A 90 -13.79 -3.68 10.90
N GLN A 91 -12.79 -3.19 10.17
CA GLN A 91 -12.18 -3.93 9.06
C GLN A 91 -11.50 -5.22 9.56
N ILE A 92 -10.82 -5.17 10.71
CA ILE A 92 -10.19 -6.35 11.30
C ILE A 92 -11.24 -7.38 11.71
N LYS A 93 -12.32 -6.95 12.36
CA LYS A 93 -13.45 -7.82 12.71
C LYS A 93 -14.04 -8.50 11.48
N ALA A 94 -14.23 -7.73 10.40
CA ALA A 94 -14.71 -8.25 9.12
C ALA A 94 -13.74 -9.28 8.54
N SER A 95 -12.44 -8.96 8.49
CA SER A 95 -11.39 -9.82 7.94
C SER A 95 -11.22 -11.11 8.76
N ASN A 96 -11.29 -11.03 10.09
CA ASN A 96 -11.26 -12.22 10.95
C ASN A 96 -12.42 -13.15 10.65
N ALA A 97 -13.64 -12.62 10.55
CA ALA A 97 -14.83 -13.42 10.27
C ALA A 97 -14.81 -14.03 8.86
N TYR A 98 -14.40 -13.26 7.85
CA TYR A 98 -14.44 -13.67 6.46
C TYR A 98 -13.30 -14.64 6.10
N SER A 99 -12.08 -14.35 6.55
CA SER A 99 -10.86 -15.09 6.18
C SER A 99 -10.42 -16.10 7.24
N GLY A 100 -11.18 -16.27 8.34
CA GLY A 100 -10.85 -17.19 9.42
C GLY A 100 -9.54 -16.82 10.14
N LEU A 101 -9.29 -15.52 10.32
CA LEU A 101 -8.13 -15.02 11.02
C LEU A 101 -8.45 -14.73 12.49
N SER A 102 -7.40 -14.48 13.28
CA SER A 102 -7.51 -14.14 14.70
C SER A 102 -6.62 -12.92 15.02
N LEU A 103 -6.70 -11.89 14.18
CA LEU A 103 -5.98 -10.64 14.41
C LEU A 103 -6.61 -9.90 15.60
N PRO A 104 -5.81 -9.18 16.42
CA PRO A 104 -6.33 -8.37 17.51
C PRO A 104 -7.25 -7.27 16.98
N ILE A 105 -8.42 -7.07 17.62
CA ILE A 105 -9.41 -6.07 17.18
C ILE A 105 -9.02 -4.70 17.75
N THR A 106 -7.96 -4.13 17.20
CA THR A 106 -7.41 -2.81 17.50
C THR A 106 -6.88 -2.21 16.21
N PRO A 107 -6.70 -0.89 16.06
CA PRO A 107 -6.05 -0.34 14.88
C PRO A 107 -4.72 -1.04 14.61
N LEU A 108 -4.55 -1.54 13.40
CA LEU A 108 -3.44 -2.43 13.03
C LEU A 108 -2.73 -1.90 11.81
N LEU A 109 -1.41 -1.80 11.85
CA LEU A 109 -0.58 -1.60 10.67
C LEU A 109 -0.09 -2.96 10.15
N LEU A 110 -0.23 -3.13 8.82
CA LEU A 110 0.44 -4.18 8.07
C LEU A 110 1.60 -3.53 7.31
N LEU A 111 2.80 -4.08 7.47
CA LEU A 111 4.01 -3.56 6.83
C LEU A 111 4.68 -4.63 5.98
N GLU A 112 5.39 -4.18 4.94
CA GLU A 112 6.27 -5.04 4.16
C GLU A 112 7.56 -4.29 3.82
N PHE A 113 8.70 -4.96 4.05
CA PHE A 113 10.03 -4.46 3.75
C PHE A 113 10.68 -5.31 2.67
N HIS A 114 11.40 -4.66 1.76
CA HIS A 114 12.12 -5.29 0.66
C HIS A 114 13.58 -4.89 0.67
N GLY A 115 14.48 -5.83 0.36
CA GLY A 115 15.90 -5.54 0.24
C GLY A 115 16.77 -6.78 0.33
N SER A 116 18.02 -6.58 0.75
CA SER A 116 18.88 -7.67 1.23
C SER A 116 18.46 -8.10 2.63
N GLU A 117 18.87 -9.27 3.08
CA GLU A 117 18.60 -9.76 4.43
C GLU A 117 18.95 -8.73 5.51
N LYS A 118 20.14 -8.14 5.41
CA LYS A 118 20.59 -7.12 6.35
C LYS A 118 19.73 -5.85 6.29
N SER A 119 19.40 -5.37 5.10
CA SER A 119 18.59 -4.16 4.93
C SER A 119 17.17 -4.35 5.47
N VAL A 120 16.57 -5.52 5.28
CA VAL A 120 15.23 -5.83 5.80
C VAL A 120 15.25 -5.87 7.33
N ALA A 121 16.25 -6.47 7.95
CA ALA A 121 16.41 -6.49 9.40
C ALA A 121 16.58 -5.06 9.98
N GLU A 122 17.43 -4.23 9.35
CA GLU A 122 17.61 -2.82 9.75
C GLU A 122 16.32 -2.00 9.63
N GLN A 123 15.54 -2.19 8.56
CA GLN A 123 14.24 -1.52 8.38
C GLN A 123 13.23 -1.94 9.47
N ALA A 124 13.16 -3.24 9.79
CA ALA A 124 12.29 -3.76 10.82
C ALA A 124 12.66 -3.23 12.20
N GLU A 125 13.94 -3.18 12.54
CA GLU A 125 14.45 -2.62 13.80
C GLU A 125 14.14 -1.11 13.92
N GLN A 126 14.37 -0.34 12.85
CA GLN A 126 14.04 1.08 12.82
C GLN A 126 12.54 1.33 13.02
N PHE A 127 11.69 0.53 12.35
CA PHE A 127 10.25 0.64 12.55
C PHE A 127 9.85 0.24 13.98
N THR A 128 10.45 -0.79 14.55
CA THR A 128 10.21 -1.19 15.96
C THR A 128 10.44 -0.03 16.90
N MET A 129 11.58 0.66 16.79
CA MET A 129 11.87 1.83 17.62
C MET A 129 10.83 2.95 17.49
N ILE A 130 10.33 3.18 16.26
CA ILE A 130 9.26 4.15 16.05
C ILE A 130 7.94 3.68 16.67
N ALA A 131 7.60 2.40 16.50
CA ALA A 131 6.35 1.84 17.04
C ALA A 131 6.30 1.94 18.56
N GLU A 132 7.39 1.67 19.26
CA GLU A 132 7.53 1.76 20.73
C GLU A 132 7.23 3.16 21.29
N GLU A 133 7.35 4.22 20.47
CA GLU A 133 6.93 5.58 20.88
C GLU A 133 5.40 5.77 20.91
N HIS A 134 4.64 4.86 20.26
CA HIS A 134 3.20 5.01 20.01
C HIS A 134 2.35 3.86 20.53
N THR A 135 2.95 2.74 20.90
CA THR A 135 2.26 1.56 21.43
C THR A 135 3.16 0.74 22.33
N ASP A 136 2.54 0.05 23.30
CA ASP A 136 3.22 -0.97 24.13
C ASP A 136 3.15 -2.37 23.48
N GLU A 137 2.51 -2.48 22.33
CA GLU A 137 2.36 -3.74 21.59
C GLU A 137 3.61 -4.01 20.72
N GLU A 138 4.02 -5.27 20.66
CA GLU A 138 5.19 -5.70 19.90
C GLU A 138 4.93 -5.65 18.39
N PHE A 139 5.92 -5.18 17.62
CA PHE A 139 5.95 -5.37 16.18
C PHE A 139 6.37 -6.80 15.85
N VAL A 140 5.44 -7.62 15.40
CA VAL A 140 5.69 -9.01 15.00
C VAL A 140 5.88 -9.09 13.50
N TRP A 141 7.03 -9.59 13.06
CA TRP A 141 7.34 -9.72 11.64
C TRP A 141 7.97 -11.08 11.29
N THR A 142 7.85 -11.46 10.03
CA THR A 142 8.33 -12.75 9.51
C THR A 142 8.82 -12.62 8.08
N THR A 143 9.79 -13.46 7.71
CA THR A 143 10.23 -13.66 6.31
C THR A 143 9.57 -14.89 5.68
N ASP A 144 8.85 -15.70 6.45
CA ASP A 144 8.15 -16.87 5.93
C ASP A 144 7.09 -16.47 4.91
N THR A 145 7.17 -17.07 3.74
CA THR A 145 6.30 -16.72 2.60
C THR A 145 4.83 -17.10 2.86
N ALA A 146 4.55 -18.19 3.59
CA ALA A 146 3.19 -18.63 3.83
C ALA A 146 2.51 -17.71 4.85
N GLU A 147 3.21 -17.35 5.92
CA GLU A 147 2.73 -16.40 6.92
C GLU A 147 2.49 -15.02 6.32
N ARG A 148 3.45 -14.48 5.56
CA ARG A 148 3.27 -13.20 4.85
C ARG A 148 2.06 -13.21 3.93
N LYS A 149 1.87 -14.26 3.12
CA LYS A 149 0.69 -14.41 2.25
C LYS A 149 -0.61 -14.43 3.04
N LYS A 150 -0.62 -15.05 4.23
CA LYS A 150 -1.79 -15.07 5.11
C LYS A 150 -2.13 -13.68 5.64
N LEU A 151 -1.14 -12.90 6.05
CA LEU A 151 -1.34 -11.51 6.48
C LEU A 151 -1.90 -10.64 5.35
N TRP A 152 -1.27 -10.69 4.17
CA TRP A 152 -1.73 -9.91 3.03
C TRP A 152 -3.07 -10.38 2.46
N LYS A 153 -3.48 -11.62 2.71
CA LYS A 153 -4.81 -12.10 2.35
C LYS A 153 -5.90 -11.30 3.07
N ALA A 154 -5.72 -10.97 4.35
CA ALA A 154 -6.64 -10.10 5.09
C ALA A 154 -6.88 -8.77 4.37
N ARG A 155 -5.81 -8.16 3.85
CA ARG A 155 -5.89 -6.89 3.10
C ARG A 155 -6.53 -7.07 1.71
N HIS A 156 -6.18 -8.14 0.99
CA HIS A 156 -6.76 -8.40 -0.33
C HIS A 156 -8.26 -8.71 -0.25
N ASP A 157 -8.69 -9.42 0.78
CA ASP A 157 -10.08 -9.76 0.99
C ASP A 157 -10.90 -8.62 1.64
N ALA A 158 -10.27 -7.49 2.01
CA ALA A 158 -10.88 -6.43 2.81
C ALA A 158 -12.23 -5.94 2.25
N TYR A 159 -12.35 -5.70 0.96
CA TYR A 159 -13.59 -5.31 0.32
C TYR A 159 -14.70 -6.37 0.50
N TYR A 160 -14.40 -7.62 0.20
CA TYR A 160 -15.35 -8.72 0.31
C TYR A 160 -15.73 -9.00 1.76
N ALA A 161 -14.77 -8.88 2.68
CA ALA A 161 -15.00 -9.01 4.11
C ALA A 161 -15.97 -7.92 4.62
N THR A 162 -15.77 -6.68 4.20
CA THR A 162 -16.67 -5.57 4.55
C THR A 162 -18.07 -5.78 3.98
N MET A 163 -18.18 -6.21 2.72
CA MET A 163 -19.46 -6.51 2.09
C MET A 163 -20.21 -7.66 2.81
N ALA A 164 -19.48 -8.64 3.33
CA ALA A 164 -20.06 -9.76 4.06
C ALA A 164 -20.67 -9.37 5.42
N LEU A 165 -20.28 -8.22 5.99
CA LEU A 165 -20.88 -7.71 7.24
C LEU A 165 -22.35 -7.34 7.10
N ILE A 166 -22.77 -6.89 5.91
CA ILE A 166 -24.15 -6.43 5.64
C ILE A 166 -24.65 -7.14 4.38
N PRO A 167 -25.31 -8.30 4.51
CA PRO A 167 -25.83 -9.04 3.36
C PRO A 167 -26.74 -8.18 2.48
N GLY A 168 -26.49 -8.18 1.17
CA GLY A 168 -27.23 -7.41 0.18
C GLY A 168 -26.81 -5.95 0.02
N ALA A 169 -25.82 -5.47 0.79
CA ALA A 169 -25.25 -4.14 0.60
C ALA A 169 -24.46 -4.04 -0.71
N VAL A 170 -24.44 -2.84 -1.28
CA VAL A 170 -23.59 -2.48 -2.43
C VAL A 170 -22.48 -1.55 -1.93
N GLY A 171 -21.23 -1.96 -2.11
CA GLY A 171 -20.09 -1.17 -1.69
C GLY A 171 -19.71 -0.11 -2.72
N VAL A 172 -19.48 1.10 -2.26
CA VAL A 172 -18.85 2.18 -3.04
C VAL A 172 -17.50 2.47 -2.41
N SER A 173 -16.42 2.24 -3.17
CA SER A 173 -15.07 2.59 -2.73
C SER A 173 -14.83 4.07 -2.99
N THR A 174 -14.31 4.77 -1.98
CA THR A 174 -13.82 6.15 -2.12
C THR A 174 -12.35 6.20 -1.77
N ASP A 175 -11.65 7.17 -2.34
CA ASP A 175 -10.22 7.37 -2.17
C ASP A 175 -9.92 8.83 -1.89
N VAL A 176 -9.11 9.10 -0.86
CA VAL A 176 -8.69 10.45 -0.47
C VAL A 176 -7.19 10.47 -0.26
N CYS A 177 -6.52 11.38 -0.94
CA CYS A 177 -5.08 11.61 -0.77
C CYS A 177 -4.85 12.91 0.00
N VAL A 178 -4.13 12.84 1.10
CA VAL A 178 -3.80 13.99 1.95
C VAL A 178 -2.28 14.14 2.08
N PRO A 179 -1.77 15.34 2.37
CA PRO A 179 -0.37 15.51 2.78
C PRO A 179 -0.07 14.64 4.00
N ILE A 180 1.13 14.05 4.06
CA ILE A 180 1.51 13.13 5.14
C ILE A 180 1.33 13.76 6.53
N SER A 181 1.54 15.06 6.68
CA SER A 181 1.33 15.80 7.94
C SER A 181 -0.15 15.90 8.38
N GLN A 182 -1.10 15.50 7.53
CA GLN A 182 -2.55 15.54 7.78
C GLN A 182 -3.17 14.14 7.76
N LEU A 183 -2.34 13.11 7.88
CA LEU A 183 -2.80 11.72 7.87
C LEU A 183 -3.51 11.33 9.17
N ALA A 184 -3.18 11.95 10.31
CA ALA A 184 -3.71 11.67 11.65
C ALA A 184 -4.92 12.54 12.02
#